data_d210974c330c82f514f3180964d878ea
#
_entry.id   d210974c330c82f514f3180964d878ea
#
_cell.length_a   1.000
_cell.length_b   1.000
_cell.length_c   1.000
_cell.angle_alpha   90.00
_cell.angle_beta   90.00
_cell.angle_gamma   90.00
#
_symmetry.space_group_name_H-M   'P 1'
#
loop_
_entity.id
_entity.type
_entity.pdbx_description
1 polymer ?
#
loop_
_entity_poly.entity_id
_entity_poly.type
_entity_poly.pdbx_seq_one_letter_code
_entity_poly.pdbx_strand_id
1 'polypeptide(L)'
;MQDKIYIHYGHAAFDPSLFVKIRNNSSWNKPIGGLWASPVNATFGWKDWCEAEEFRECIENNSFKFTLPGANVLTINSVEDLRKAPTLDYNVIGWIIDFERCIKLGYDAIELNISKSHELYWELYGWDCDSILVMNPDKIKMDSRKLQGIL
;
A
#
# COMPACT_ATOMS: atom_id res chain seq x y z
N MET A 1 -18.51 -11.64 5.61
CA MET A 1 -17.15 -11.65 5.04
C MET A 1 -16.15 -11.02 6.02
N GLN A 2 -15.00 -11.66 6.15
CA GLN A 2 -13.94 -11.09 6.96
C GLN A 2 -13.21 -9.99 6.19
N ASP A 3 -12.81 -8.95 6.88
CA ASP A 3 -12.00 -7.90 6.29
C ASP A 3 -10.60 -8.44 5.98
N LYS A 4 -10.03 -7.95 4.89
CA LYS A 4 -8.67 -8.28 4.49
C LYS A 4 -7.69 -7.70 5.50
N ILE A 5 -6.66 -8.48 5.84
CA ILE A 5 -5.66 -8.08 6.82
C ILE A 5 -4.39 -7.65 6.11
N TYR A 6 -3.85 -6.51 6.54
CA TYR A 6 -2.60 -5.94 6.05
C TYR A 6 -1.57 -5.89 7.17
N ILE A 7 -0.30 -5.87 6.81
CA ILE A 7 0.79 -5.77 7.78
C ILE A 7 1.76 -4.65 7.38
N HIS A 8 2.07 -3.81 8.36
CA HIS A 8 3.07 -2.75 8.24
C HIS A 8 4.28 -3.10 9.09
N TYR A 9 5.48 -2.99 8.52
CA TYR A 9 6.75 -3.18 9.22
C TYR A 9 7.43 -1.83 9.43
N GLY A 10 8.04 -1.67 10.60
CA GLY A 10 8.76 -0.44 10.95
C GLY A 10 8.22 0.24 12.20
N HIS A 11 7.03 -0.15 12.65
CA HIS A 11 6.41 0.38 13.87
C HIS A 11 5.61 -0.75 14.51
N ALA A 12 5.58 -0.76 15.85
CA ALA A 12 4.86 -1.82 16.60
C ALA A 12 3.36 -1.57 16.68
N ALA A 13 2.91 -0.35 16.42
CA ALA A 13 1.50 0.02 16.41
C ALA A 13 1.28 1.23 15.51
N PHE A 14 0.04 1.42 15.05
CA PHE A 14 -0.29 2.60 14.27
C PHE A 14 -0.39 3.82 15.20
N ASP A 15 0.38 4.85 14.89
CA ASP A 15 0.35 6.13 15.61
C ASP A 15 -0.17 7.20 14.65
N PRO A 16 -1.41 7.67 14.84
CA PRO A 16 -1.99 8.69 13.95
C PRO A 16 -1.17 9.99 13.89
N SER A 17 -0.42 10.30 14.95
CA SER A 17 0.39 11.53 14.97
C SER A 17 1.56 11.48 13.98
N LEU A 18 1.96 10.28 13.55
CA LEU A 18 3.04 10.11 12.57
C LEU A 18 2.52 10.08 11.13
N PHE A 19 1.20 10.05 10.95
CA PHE A 19 0.62 9.98 9.61
C PHE A 19 0.77 11.32 8.90
N VAL A 20 1.38 11.30 7.72
CA VAL A 20 1.53 12.49 6.87
C VAL A 20 0.49 12.44 5.77
N LYS A 21 -0.24 13.54 5.59
CA LYS A 21 -1.27 13.64 4.56
C LYS A 21 -0.68 13.41 3.16
N ILE A 22 -1.43 12.69 2.34
CA ILE A 22 -1.03 12.37 0.96
C ILE A 22 -0.91 13.63 0.12
N ARG A 23 0.18 13.72 -0.63
CA ARG A 23 0.38 14.72 -1.69
C ARG A 23 1.11 14.05 -2.85
N ASN A 24 0.77 14.47 -4.08
CA ASN A 24 1.49 14.00 -5.25
C ASN A 24 2.95 14.45 -5.19
N ASN A 25 3.81 13.64 -5.77
CA ASN A 25 5.24 13.94 -5.86
C ASN A 25 5.62 13.99 -7.34
N SER A 26 5.94 15.17 -7.84
CA SER A 26 6.25 15.38 -9.26
C SER A 26 7.54 14.70 -9.71
N SER A 27 8.38 14.28 -8.77
CA SER A 27 9.69 13.67 -9.07
C SER A 27 9.67 12.15 -9.00
N TRP A 28 8.57 11.55 -8.60
CA TRP A 28 8.52 10.09 -8.36
C TRP A 28 7.11 9.56 -8.49
N ASN A 29 6.98 8.26 -8.76
CA ASN A 29 5.66 7.62 -8.91
C ASN A 29 5.03 7.19 -7.58
N LYS A 30 5.69 7.44 -6.46
CA LYS A 30 5.11 7.27 -5.13
C LYS A 30 4.77 8.64 -4.55
N PRO A 31 3.69 8.76 -3.79
CA PRO A 31 3.32 10.04 -3.20
C PRO A 31 4.18 10.37 -1.99
N ILE A 32 4.02 11.59 -1.49
CA ILE A 32 4.48 11.98 -0.16
C ILE A 32 3.37 11.59 0.81
N GLY A 33 3.74 10.99 1.93
CA GLY A 33 2.78 10.65 2.97
C GLY A 33 2.10 9.30 2.82
N GLY A 34 1.04 9.09 3.60
CA GLY A 34 0.31 7.83 3.63
C GLY A 34 0.95 6.77 4.51
N LEU A 35 0.24 5.67 4.70
CA LEU A 35 0.77 4.49 5.38
C LEU A 35 0.91 3.36 4.37
N TRP A 36 2.12 2.83 4.26
CA TRP A 36 2.42 1.72 3.37
C TRP A 36 2.38 0.39 4.13
N ALA A 37 1.76 -0.61 3.52
CA ALA A 37 1.70 -1.95 4.08
C ALA A 37 1.55 -2.96 2.94
N SER A 38 1.49 -4.25 3.27
CA SER A 38 1.22 -5.31 2.31
C SER A 38 0.11 -6.20 2.84
N PRO A 39 -0.68 -6.85 1.96
CA PRO A 39 -1.58 -7.90 2.41
C PRO A 39 -0.78 -8.99 3.11
N VAL A 40 -1.30 -9.53 4.23
CA VAL A 40 -0.59 -10.61 4.95
C VAL A 40 -0.43 -11.86 4.08
N ASN A 41 -1.34 -12.06 3.13
CA ASN A 41 -1.29 -13.21 2.20
C ASN A 41 -0.79 -12.81 0.80
N ALA A 42 -0.05 -11.71 0.68
CA ALA A 42 0.50 -11.27 -0.59
C ALA A 42 1.42 -12.33 -1.18
N THR A 43 1.40 -12.48 -2.49
CA THR A 43 2.32 -13.38 -3.18
C THR A 43 3.76 -12.90 -3.04
N PHE A 44 3.96 -11.58 -3.12
CA PHE A 44 5.28 -10.97 -2.93
C PHE A 44 5.09 -9.61 -2.27
N GLY A 45 5.04 -9.61 -0.92
CA GLY A 45 4.85 -8.41 -0.12
C GLY A 45 6.15 -7.74 0.27
N TRP A 46 6.06 -6.73 1.13
CA TRP A 46 7.20 -5.93 1.55
C TRP A 46 8.29 -6.76 2.23
N LYS A 47 7.90 -7.69 3.10
CA LYS A 47 8.88 -8.55 3.78
C LYS A 47 9.65 -9.41 2.77
N ASP A 48 8.93 -9.96 1.78
CA ASP A 48 9.56 -10.77 0.72
C ASP A 48 10.56 -9.94 -0.07
N TRP A 49 10.20 -8.71 -0.40
CA TRP A 49 11.09 -7.81 -1.13
C TRP A 49 12.32 -7.45 -0.31
N CYS A 50 12.14 -7.13 0.97
CA CYS A 50 13.26 -6.80 1.86
C CYS A 50 14.24 -7.95 2.00
N GLU A 51 13.73 -9.17 2.09
CA GLU A 51 14.58 -10.36 2.17
C GLU A 51 15.33 -10.61 0.86
N ALA A 52 14.64 -10.47 -0.28
CA ALA A 52 15.24 -10.69 -1.59
C ALA A 52 16.34 -9.68 -1.90
N GLU A 53 16.16 -8.43 -1.50
CA GLU A 53 17.10 -7.34 -1.77
C GLU A 53 18.08 -7.08 -0.63
N GLU A 54 17.97 -7.85 0.46
CA GLU A 54 18.78 -7.64 1.66
C GLU A 54 18.74 -6.19 2.15
N PHE A 55 17.53 -5.58 2.06
CA PHE A 55 17.36 -4.15 2.32
C PHE A 55 17.28 -3.85 3.81
N ARG A 56 16.41 -4.53 4.53
CA ARG A 56 16.26 -4.40 5.98
C ARG A 56 15.58 -5.64 6.53
N GLU A 57 15.73 -5.88 7.82
CA GLU A 57 15.08 -6.97 8.50
C GLU A 57 13.66 -6.57 8.89
N CYS A 58 12.68 -7.39 8.50
CA CYS A 58 11.28 -7.19 8.88
C CYS A 58 10.96 -8.14 10.03
N ILE A 59 10.82 -7.59 11.23
CA ILE A 59 10.60 -8.38 12.44
C ILE A 59 9.19 -8.15 12.99
N GLU A 60 8.60 -9.20 13.55
CA GLU A 60 7.24 -9.15 14.05
C GLU A 60 7.07 -8.16 15.20
N ASN A 61 8.06 -8.03 16.07
CA ASN A 61 8.01 -7.10 17.19
C ASN A 61 7.96 -5.63 16.77
N ASN A 62 8.33 -5.34 15.53
CA ASN A 62 8.30 -3.99 14.97
C ASN A 62 7.34 -3.95 13.79
N SER A 63 6.16 -4.53 13.98
CA SER A 63 5.12 -4.60 12.98
C SER A 63 3.75 -4.49 13.62
N PHE A 64 2.75 -4.16 12.83
CA PHE A 64 1.36 -4.25 13.26
C PHE A 64 0.48 -4.68 12.10
N LYS A 65 -0.61 -5.35 12.44
CA LYS A 65 -1.64 -5.78 11.48
C LYS A 65 -2.87 -4.92 11.65
N PHE A 66 -3.55 -4.69 10.54
CA PHE A 66 -4.76 -3.87 10.56
C PHE A 66 -5.70 -4.30 9.43
N THR A 67 -6.95 -3.85 9.56
CA THR A 67 -7.96 -3.97 8.52
C THR A 67 -8.46 -2.59 8.15
N LEU A 68 -9.19 -2.50 7.04
CA LEU A 68 -9.75 -1.25 6.54
C LEU A 68 -11.28 -1.41 6.38
N PRO A 69 -12.03 -1.58 7.50
CA PRO A 69 -13.47 -1.84 7.42
C PRO A 69 -14.20 -0.67 6.76
N GLY A 70 -15.05 -0.99 5.78
CA GLY A 70 -15.85 0.01 5.09
C GLY A 70 -15.06 0.94 4.18
N ALA A 71 -13.77 0.72 3.98
CA ALA A 71 -12.95 1.58 3.13
C ALA A 71 -13.27 1.38 1.66
N ASN A 72 -13.17 2.48 0.90
CA ASN A 72 -13.26 2.45 -0.55
C ASN A 72 -11.84 2.29 -1.10
N VAL A 73 -11.50 1.09 -1.56
CA VAL A 73 -10.16 0.73 -2.01
C VAL A 73 -10.10 0.67 -3.54
N LEU A 74 -9.18 1.44 -4.13
CA LEU A 74 -8.89 1.34 -5.55
C LEU A 74 -7.89 0.19 -5.73
N THR A 75 -8.33 -0.90 -6.37
CA THR A 75 -7.51 -2.09 -6.55
C THR A 75 -6.95 -2.13 -7.98
N ILE A 76 -5.63 -2.25 -8.09
CA ILE A 76 -4.92 -2.30 -9.37
C ILE A 76 -4.17 -3.62 -9.46
N ASN A 77 -4.65 -4.51 -10.33
CA ASN A 77 -4.08 -5.84 -10.55
C ASN A 77 -3.49 -6.01 -11.96
N SER A 78 -3.67 -5.00 -12.81
CA SER A 78 -3.26 -5.07 -14.21
C SER A 78 -3.02 -3.67 -14.76
N VAL A 79 -2.34 -3.61 -15.91
CA VAL A 79 -2.17 -2.33 -16.63
C VAL A 79 -3.52 -1.75 -17.05
N GLU A 80 -4.48 -2.62 -17.37
CA GLU A 80 -5.81 -2.16 -17.71
C GLU A 80 -6.49 -1.46 -16.54
N ASP A 81 -6.36 -1.99 -15.33
CA ASP A 81 -6.85 -1.33 -14.13
C ASP A 81 -6.16 0.02 -13.93
N LEU A 82 -4.85 0.06 -14.16
CA LEU A 82 -4.08 1.29 -14.04
C LEU A 82 -4.57 2.36 -15.00
N ARG A 83 -4.91 1.98 -16.22
CA ARG A 83 -5.43 2.93 -17.22
C ARG A 83 -6.76 3.54 -16.84
N LYS A 84 -7.54 2.85 -16.01
CA LYS A 84 -8.83 3.35 -15.52
C LYS A 84 -8.69 4.24 -14.30
N ALA A 85 -7.53 4.21 -13.66
CA ALA A 85 -7.27 5.01 -12.45
C ALA A 85 -6.92 6.45 -12.85
N PRO A 86 -7.15 7.43 -11.96
CA PRO A 86 -6.65 8.78 -12.18
C PRO A 86 -5.13 8.80 -12.28
N THR A 87 -4.59 9.38 -13.34
CA THR A 87 -3.14 9.44 -13.55
C THR A 87 -2.72 10.85 -13.93
N LEU A 88 -1.46 11.16 -13.62
CA LEU A 88 -0.83 12.40 -14.03
C LEU A 88 -0.11 12.18 -15.36
N ASP A 89 -0.06 13.22 -16.17
CA ASP A 89 0.54 13.15 -17.50
C ASP A 89 2.01 13.60 -17.45
N TYR A 90 2.87 12.76 -16.85
CA TYR A 90 4.32 12.97 -16.84
C TYR A 90 4.98 11.91 -17.72
N ASN A 91 5.31 12.28 -18.94
CA ASN A 91 5.78 11.33 -19.94
C ASN A 91 7.18 10.75 -19.66
N VAL A 92 7.93 11.31 -18.73
CA VAL A 92 9.35 10.96 -18.57
C VAL A 92 9.58 9.74 -17.69
N ILE A 93 8.68 9.50 -16.72
CA ILE A 93 8.87 8.44 -15.72
C ILE A 93 7.75 7.40 -15.72
N GLY A 94 7.05 7.28 -16.86
CA GLY A 94 5.95 6.32 -17.01
C GLY A 94 4.66 6.77 -16.36
N TRP A 95 3.91 5.79 -15.86
CA TRP A 95 2.61 6.06 -15.25
C TRP A 95 2.77 6.59 -13.84
N ILE A 96 2.06 7.67 -13.54
CA ILE A 96 2.00 8.22 -12.18
C ILE A 96 0.55 8.34 -11.80
N ILE A 97 0.18 7.71 -10.69
CA ILE A 97 -1.17 7.81 -10.16
C ILE A 97 -1.36 9.22 -9.58
N ASP A 98 -2.52 9.81 -9.86
CA ASP A 98 -2.90 11.09 -9.27
C ASP A 98 -3.56 10.82 -7.92
N PHE A 99 -2.76 10.76 -6.87
CA PHE A 99 -3.21 10.41 -5.52
C PHE A 99 -4.17 11.43 -4.95
N GLU A 100 -3.93 12.71 -5.21
CA GLU A 100 -4.82 13.78 -4.74
C GLU A 100 -6.18 13.67 -5.40
N ARG A 101 -6.22 13.30 -6.68
CA ARG A 101 -7.48 13.07 -7.39
C ARG A 101 -8.21 11.85 -6.84
N CYS A 102 -7.48 10.79 -6.50
CA CYS A 102 -8.06 9.60 -5.90
C CYS A 102 -8.79 9.94 -4.59
N ILE A 103 -8.18 10.79 -3.76
CA ILE A 103 -8.80 11.22 -2.51
C ILE A 103 -10.08 12.03 -2.81
N LYS A 104 -10.04 12.93 -3.78
CA LYS A 104 -11.21 13.73 -4.16
C LYS A 104 -12.36 12.87 -4.67
N LEU A 105 -12.03 11.73 -5.30
CA LEU A 105 -13.03 10.79 -5.79
C LEU A 105 -13.56 9.86 -4.69
N GLY A 106 -13.06 9.99 -3.47
CA GLY A 106 -13.56 9.24 -2.33
C GLY A 106 -12.82 7.94 -2.03
N TYR A 107 -11.67 7.69 -2.65
CA TYR A 107 -10.87 6.52 -2.33
C TYR A 107 -10.11 6.73 -1.02
N ASP A 108 -10.15 5.71 -0.17
CA ASP A 108 -9.49 5.69 1.14
C ASP A 108 -8.10 5.06 1.07
N ALA A 109 -7.89 4.18 0.09
CA ALA A 109 -6.65 3.45 -0.06
C ALA A 109 -6.48 2.96 -1.51
N ILE A 110 -5.25 2.65 -1.88
CA ILE A 110 -4.92 2.05 -3.18
C ILE A 110 -4.18 0.74 -2.90
N GLU A 111 -4.71 -0.35 -3.43
CA GLU A 111 -4.05 -1.66 -3.36
C GLU A 111 -3.49 -1.99 -4.73
N LEU A 112 -2.17 -2.18 -4.78
CA LEU A 112 -1.46 -2.50 -6.01
C LEU A 112 -0.82 -3.87 -5.88
N ASN A 113 -1.24 -4.81 -6.70
CA ASN A 113 -0.74 -6.18 -6.67
C ASN A 113 0.13 -6.45 -7.90
N ILE A 114 1.37 -5.98 -7.86
CA ILE A 114 2.29 -6.06 -8.99
C ILE A 114 2.66 -7.51 -9.34
N SER A 115 2.59 -8.43 -8.38
CA SER A 115 2.88 -9.85 -8.64
C SER A 115 1.88 -10.49 -9.59
N LYS A 116 0.72 -9.87 -9.79
CA LYS A 116 -0.31 -10.40 -10.70
C LYS A 116 -0.06 -10.07 -12.17
N SER A 117 0.81 -9.09 -12.45
CA SER A 117 1.07 -8.65 -13.81
C SER A 117 2.51 -8.19 -13.97
N HIS A 118 3.26 -8.89 -14.81
CA HIS A 118 4.64 -8.54 -15.12
C HIS A 118 4.74 -7.14 -15.76
N GLU A 119 3.78 -6.80 -16.62
CA GLU A 119 3.73 -5.49 -17.26
C GLU A 119 3.51 -4.38 -16.23
N LEU A 120 2.69 -4.64 -15.23
CA LEU A 120 2.38 -3.66 -14.19
C LEU A 120 3.64 -3.28 -13.40
N TYR A 121 4.51 -4.25 -13.14
CA TYR A 121 5.78 -4.02 -12.47
C TYR A 121 6.63 -2.98 -13.22
N TRP A 122 6.68 -3.09 -14.53
CA TRP A 122 7.47 -2.16 -15.35
C TRP A 122 6.82 -0.78 -15.46
N GLU A 123 5.49 -0.72 -15.58
CA GLU A 123 4.77 0.54 -15.71
C GLU A 123 4.82 1.37 -14.42
N LEU A 124 4.88 0.72 -13.27
CA LEU A 124 4.97 1.37 -11.97
C LEU A 124 6.30 1.03 -11.29
N TYR A 125 7.37 1.18 -12.01
CA TYR A 125 8.71 0.92 -11.48
C TYR A 125 8.93 1.77 -10.22
N GLY A 126 9.36 1.10 -9.15
CA GLY A 126 9.49 1.73 -7.85
C GLY A 126 8.42 1.28 -6.85
N TRP A 127 7.32 0.71 -7.33
CA TRP A 127 6.38 -0.03 -6.50
C TRP A 127 6.89 -1.47 -6.46
N ASP A 128 7.74 -1.76 -5.51
CA ASP A 128 8.61 -2.93 -5.52
C ASP A 128 7.92 -4.25 -5.17
N CYS A 129 6.73 -4.19 -4.58
CA CYS A 129 6.02 -5.38 -4.08
C CYS A 129 4.51 -5.12 -4.05
N ASP A 130 3.75 -6.17 -3.73
CA ASP A 130 2.32 -6.04 -3.52
C ASP A 130 2.08 -5.16 -2.30
N SER A 131 1.36 -4.06 -2.48
CA SER A 131 1.25 -3.00 -1.49
C SER A 131 -0.16 -2.48 -1.33
N ILE A 132 -0.44 -1.99 -0.15
CA ILE A 132 -1.59 -1.12 0.14
C ILE A 132 -1.04 0.23 0.59
N LEU A 133 -1.52 1.29 -0.04
CA LEU A 133 -1.24 2.65 0.41
C LEU A 133 -2.49 3.20 1.04
N VAL A 134 -2.48 3.39 2.35
CA VAL A 134 -3.61 3.96 3.07
C VAL A 134 -3.50 5.48 3.01
N MET A 135 -4.53 6.11 2.43
CA MET A 135 -4.59 7.57 2.27
C MET A 135 -5.48 8.21 3.34
N ASN A 136 -6.49 7.48 3.83
CA ASN A 136 -7.38 7.94 4.88
C ASN A 136 -7.12 7.15 6.15
N PRO A 137 -6.41 7.74 7.14
CA PRO A 137 -6.03 7.02 8.35
C PRO A 137 -7.22 6.67 9.25
N ASP A 138 -8.36 7.35 9.08
CA ASP A 138 -9.55 7.09 9.88
C ASP A 138 -10.15 5.71 9.63
N LYS A 139 -9.79 5.06 8.52
CA LYS A 139 -10.28 3.72 8.18
C LYS A 139 -9.44 2.60 8.78
N ILE A 140 -8.30 2.93 9.38
CA ILE A 140 -7.41 1.91 9.96
C ILE A 140 -7.98 1.39 11.26
N LYS A 141 -8.16 0.06 11.33
CA LYS A 141 -8.55 -0.63 12.54
C LYS A 141 -7.50 -1.67 12.87
N MET A 142 -6.87 -1.53 14.04
CA MET A 142 -5.85 -2.48 14.48
C MET A 142 -6.45 -3.88 14.64
N ASP A 143 -5.73 -4.88 14.14
CA ASP A 143 -6.11 -6.28 14.26
C ASP A 143 -5.34 -6.90 15.43
N SER A 144 -6.08 -7.33 16.44
CA SER A 144 -5.51 -7.94 17.65
C SER A 144 -5.48 -9.48 17.57
N ARG A 145 -5.94 -10.08 16.48
CA ARG A 145 -6.06 -11.55 16.38
C ARG A 145 -4.73 -12.26 16.51
N LYS A 146 -3.62 -11.61 16.18
CA LYS A 146 -2.29 -12.21 16.35
C LYS A 146 -2.01 -12.61 17.79
N LEU A 147 -2.62 -11.90 18.75
CA LEU A 147 -2.44 -12.19 20.18
C LEU A 147 -3.15 -13.49 20.58
N GLN A 148 -4.20 -13.85 19.87
CA GLN A 148 -4.95 -15.08 20.13
C GLN A 148 -4.18 -16.32 19.69
N GLY A 149 -3.34 -16.20 18.68
CA GLY A 149 -2.53 -17.29 18.19
C GLY A 149 -1.40 -17.69 19.12
N ILE A 150 -1.11 -16.88 20.13
CA ILE A 150 -0.05 -17.14 21.10
C ILE A 150 -0.56 -17.99 22.26
N LEU A 151 -1.85 -17.93 22.47
CA LEU A 151 -2.49 -18.68 23.55
C LEU A 151 -2.80 -20.11 23.13
#